data_73de29e123b4fca89f1f85e1f6b7f5e7
#
_entry.id   73de29e123b4fca89f1f85e1f6b7f5e7
#
_cell.length_a   1.000
_cell.length_b   1.000
_cell.length_c   1.000
_cell.angle_alpha   90.00
_cell.angle_beta   90.00
_cell.angle_gamma   90.00
#
_symmetry.space_group_name_H-M   'P 1'
#
loop_
_entity.id
_entity.type
_entity.pdbx_description
1 polymer ?
#
loop_
_entity_poly.entity_id
_entity_poly.type
_entity_poly.pdbx_seq_one_letter_code
_entity_poly.pdbx_strand_id
1 'polypeptide(L)'
;MGKTAVIFPGQGAQYVGMAKDFYDSFEDSKKVFDEADDVLDIELKKICFEENDDINKTEYTQPAMVAAEVAIYEHLKNAGLKADVFAGLSLGEYSALVAAGAMTLADGIKTVRRRGILMQNEVPLGMGGMAAVIAMDADKIAEICENTPGKV
;
A
#
# COMPACT_ATOMS: atom_id res chain seq x y z
N MET A 1 -30.48 -1.28 -8.44
CA MET A 1 -29.31 -2.08 -8.09
C MET A 1 -28.36 -1.22 -7.27
N GLY A 2 -27.73 -1.77 -6.23
CA GLY A 2 -26.72 -1.07 -5.46
C GLY A 2 -25.45 -0.82 -6.29
N LYS A 3 -24.64 0.17 -5.89
CA LYS A 3 -23.32 0.40 -6.46
C LYS A 3 -22.26 -0.33 -5.62
N THR A 4 -21.19 -0.80 -6.27
CA THR A 4 -20.08 -1.48 -5.63
C THR A 4 -18.87 -0.55 -5.59
N ALA A 5 -18.31 -0.32 -4.40
CA ALA A 5 -17.05 0.38 -4.20
C ALA A 5 -15.94 -0.62 -3.84
N VAL A 6 -14.78 -0.48 -4.46
CA VAL A 6 -13.55 -1.17 -4.04
C VAL A 6 -12.67 -0.15 -3.34
N ILE A 7 -12.26 -0.47 -2.12
CA ILE A 7 -11.48 0.43 -1.25
C ILE A 7 -10.17 -0.24 -0.88
N PHE A 8 -9.07 0.50 -1.05
CA PHE A 8 -7.72 0.03 -0.76
C PHE A 8 -7.17 0.69 0.50
N PRO A 9 -6.62 -0.10 1.45
CA PRO A 9 -6.05 0.43 2.68
C PRO A 9 -4.76 1.23 2.42
N GLY A 10 -4.32 1.97 3.44
CA GLY A 10 -3.05 2.67 3.44
C GLY A 10 -1.96 1.90 4.18
N GLN A 11 -0.76 2.48 4.22
CA GLN A 11 0.36 1.97 5.00
C GLN A 11 -0.04 1.75 6.45
N GLY A 12 0.34 0.60 7.02
CA GLY A 12 -0.04 0.11 8.34
C GLY A 12 -0.86 -1.18 8.29
N ALA A 13 -1.37 -1.57 7.11
CA ALA A 13 -2.09 -2.83 6.91
C ALA A 13 -1.18 -3.99 6.44
N GLN A 14 0.13 -3.74 6.21
CA GLN A 14 1.07 -4.75 5.74
C GLN A 14 1.40 -5.79 6.81
N TYR A 15 1.66 -7.01 6.35
CA TYR A 15 2.22 -8.10 7.14
C TYR A 15 2.92 -9.11 6.22
N VAL A 16 3.89 -9.85 6.76
CA VAL A 16 4.55 -10.93 6.01
C VAL A 16 3.54 -12.02 5.66
N GLY A 17 3.50 -12.41 4.40
CA GLY A 17 2.53 -13.39 3.88
C GLY A 17 1.26 -12.76 3.30
N MET A 18 1.10 -11.43 3.30
CA MET A 18 -0.06 -10.77 2.68
C MET A 18 -0.20 -11.15 1.21
N ALA A 19 -1.40 -11.60 0.81
CA ALA A 19 -1.75 -12.09 -0.52
C ALA A 19 -0.92 -13.30 -1.03
N LYS A 20 -0.16 -13.99 -0.16
CA LYS A 20 0.60 -15.18 -0.54
C LYS A 20 -0.31 -16.32 -1.01
N ASP A 21 -1.43 -16.51 -0.36
CA ASP A 21 -2.47 -17.49 -0.73
C ASP A 21 -3.04 -17.20 -2.13
N PHE A 22 -3.21 -15.94 -2.49
CA PHE A 22 -3.58 -15.52 -3.85
C PHE A 22 -2.47 -15.80 -4.86
N TYR A 23 -1.22 -15.46 -4.54
CA TYR A 23 -0.06 -15.75 -5.38
C TYR A 23 0.09 -17.25 -5.65
N ASP A 24 -0.06 -18.09 -4.62
CA ASP A 24 0.10 -19.54 -4.73
C ASP A 24 -1.06 -20.20 -5.49
N SER A 25 -2.27 -19.62 -5.44
CA SER A 25 -3.49 -20.26 -5.95
C SER A 25 -3.96 -19.73 -7.31
N PHE A 26 -3.62 -18.50 -7.68
CA PHE A 26 -4.20 -17.84 -8.84
C PHE A 26 -3.15 -17.21 -9.76
N GLU A 27 -3.18 -17.61 -11.04
CA GLU A 27 -2.20 -17.20 -12.07
C GLU A 27 -2.26 -15.68 -12.36
N ASP A 28 -3.43 -15.06 -12.26
CA ASP A 28 -3.60 -13.62 -12.43
C ASP A 28 -2.93 -12.83 -11.29
N SER A 29 -3.09 -13.28 -10.05
CA SER A 29 -2.39 -12.70 -8.90
C SER A 29 -0.88 -12.91 -8.97
N LYS A 30 -0.44 -14.09 -9.40
CA LYS A 30 0.98 -14.38 -9.60
C LYS A 30 1.63 -13.44 -10.61
N LYS A 31 0.97 -13.18 -11.74
CA LYS A 31 1.47 -12.24 -12.76
C LYS A 31 1.67 -10.82 -12.22
N VAL A 32 0.82 -10.36 -11.32
CA VAL A 32 0.97 -9.04 -10.68
C VAL A 32 2.26 -8.97 -9.87
N PHE A 33 2.53 -9.98 -9.04
CA PHE A 33 3.76 -10.03 -8.26
C PHE A 33 5.01 -10.21 -9.13
N ASP A 34 4.93 -11.01 -10.18
CA ASP A 34 6.04 -11.22 -11.11
C ASP A 34 6.37 -9.92 -11.86
N GLU A 35 5.35 -9.19 -12.38
CA GLU A 35 5.55 -7.89 -13.00
C GLU A 35 6.11 -6.85 -12.01
N ALA A 36 5.62 -6.84 -10.77
CA ALA A 36 6.11 -5.93 -9.74
C ALA A 36 7.59 -6.18 -9.38
N ASP A 37 7.99 -7.45 -9.32
CA ASP A 37 9.38 -7.86 -9.06
C ASP A 37 10.30 -7.48 -10.24
N ASP A 38 9.83 -7.68 -11.48
CA ASP A 38 10.59 -7.39 -12.70
C ASP A 38 10.88 -5.90 -12.91
N VAL A 39 10.02 -5.01 -12.43
CA VAL A 39 10.17 -3.55 -12.63
C VAL A 39 10.95 -2.86 -11.52
N LEU A 40 11.30 -3.58 -10.45
CA LEU A 40 12.06 -3.07 -9.31
C LEU A 40 13.47 -3.68 -9.27
N ASP A 41 14.36 -2.99 -8.57
CA ASP A 41 15.72 -3.42 -8.26
C ASP A 41 15.84 -4.16 -6.91
N ILE A 42 14.72 -4.72 -6.44
CA ILE A 42 14.59 -5.43 -5.16
C ILE A 42 13.83 -6.75 -5.33
N GLU A 43 14.06 -7.71 -4.46
CA GLU A 43 13.32 -8.98 -4.42
C GLU A 43 11.98 -8.81 -3.66
N LEU A 44 11.00 -8.14 -4.29
CA LEU A 44 9.74 -7.77 -3.65
C LEU A 44 8.98 -8.99 -3.11
N LYS A 45 8.97 -10.09 -3.83
CA LYS A 45 8.33 -11.35 -3.38
C LYS A 45 8.95 -11.88 -2.09
N LYS A 46 10.26 -11.79 -1.92
CA LYS A 46 10.90 -12.18 -0.65
C LYS A 46 10.45 -11.28 0.49
N ILE A 47 10.42 -9.96 0.25
CA ILE A 47 9.94 -8.99 1.24
C ILE A 47 8.49 -9.27 1.64
N CYS A 48 7.63 -9.65 0.68
CA CYS A 48 6.24 -9.95 0.94
C CYS A 48 6.01 -11.29 1.66
N PHE A 49 6.80 -12.33 1.35
CA PHE A 49 6.44 -13.72 1.69
C PHE A 49 7.37 -14.40 2.67
N GLU A 50 8.56 -13.88 2.92
CA GLU A 50 9.54 -14.43 3.87
C GLU A 50 9.66 -13.53 5.10
N GLU A 51 9.96 -14.09 6.27
CA GLU A 51 10.17 -13.34 7.50
C GLU A 51 11.33 -12.35 7.35
N ASN A 52 11.05 -11.07 7.58
CA ASN A 52 12.02 -9.99 7.49
C ASN A 52 11.51 -8.73 8.21
N ASP A 53 12.42 -7.78 8.48
CA ASP A 53 12.09 -6.47 9.05
C ASP A 53 11.83 -5.39 7.98
N ASP A 54 12.16 -5.67 6.73
CA ASP A 54 12.09 -4.69 5.63
C ASP A 54 10.65 -4.35 5.26
N ILE A 55 9.71 -5.28 5.45
CA ILE A 55 8.28 -5.06 5.17
C ILE A 55 7.71 -3.82 5.91
N ASN A 56 8.31 -3.43 7.03
CA ASN A 56 7.90 -2.29 7.85
C ASN A 56 8.67 -0.98 7.54
N LYS A 57 9.66 -1.03 6.65
CA LYS A 57 10.33 0.18 6.17
C LYS A 57 9.54 0.78 5.02
N THR A 58 9.21 2.06 5.11
CA THR A 58 8.30 2.75 4.18
C THR A 58 8.66 2.52 2.70
N GLU A 59 9.94 2.53 2.37
CA GLU A 59 10.42 2.31 1.00
C GLU A 59 10.10 0.92 0.43
N TYR A 60 9.95 -0.10 1.28
CA TYR A 60 9.56 -1.46 0.90
C TYR A 60 8.07 -1.71 1.12
N THR A 61 7.51 -1.18 2.21
CA THR A 61 6.08 -1.30 2.52
C THR A 61 5.21 -0.86 1.34
N GLN A 62 5.56 0.29 0.73
CA GLN A 62 4.70 0.89 -0.28
C GLN A 62 4.55 0.04 -1.55
N PRO A 63 5.62 -0.41 -2.22
CA PRO A 63 5.47 -1.29 -3.38
C PRO A 63 4.91 -2.66 -3.02
N ALA A 64 5.22 -3.19 -1.83
CA ALA A 64 4.70 -4.47 -1.36
C ALA A 64 3.17 -4.46 -1.19
N MET A 65 2.63 -3.42 -0.58
CA MET A 65 1.18 -3.27 -0.41
C MET A 65 0.47 -3.09 -1.74
N VAL A 66 0.96 -2.21 -2.63
CA VAL A 66 0.32 -2.01 -3.94
C VAL A 66 0.31 -3.30 -4.75
N ALA A 67 1.40 -4.07 -4.74
CA ALA A 67 1.44 -5.37 -5.41
C ALA A 67 0.40 -6.35 -4.83
N ALA A 68 0.32 -6.47 -3.50
CA ALA A 68 -0.64 -7.35 -2.84
C ALA A 68 -2.09 -6.94 -3.11
N GLU A 69 -2.40 -5.66 -2.98
CA GLU A 69 -3.74 -5.12 -3.20
C GLU A 69 -4.21 -5.30 -4.64
N VAL A 70 -3.34 -5.01 -5.62
CA VAL A 70 -3.67 -5.18 -7.04
C VAL A 70 -3.74 -6.67 -7.40
N ALA A 71 -2.91 -7.54 -6.82
CA ALA A 71 -2.97 -8.98 -7.05
C ALA A 71 -4.32 -9.58 -6.60
N ILE A 72 -4.82 -9.18 -5.43
CA ILE A 72 -6.13 -9.59 -4.96
C ILE A 72 -7.23 -9.03 -5.88
N TYR A 73 -7.15 -7.76 -6.24
CA TYR A 73 -8.14 -7.12 -7.09
C TYR A 73 -8.22 -7.74 -8.49
N GLU A 74 -7.09 -7.98 -9.16
CA GLU A 74 -7.08 -8.58 -10.51
C GLU A 74 -7.73 -9.97 -10.52
N HIS A 75 -7.49 -10.79 -9.49
CA HIS A 75 -8.19 -12.06 -9.36
C HIS A 75 -9.71 -11.86 -9.17
N LEU A 76 -10.13 -10.99 -8.27
CA LEU A 76 -11.55 -10.73 -8.03
C LEU A 76 -12.26 -10.19 -9.27
N LYS A 77 -11.61 -9.31 -10.03
CA LYS A 77 -12.08 -8.76 -11.30
C LYS A 77 -12.28 -9.88 -12.34
N ASN A 78 -11.29 -10.78 -12.48
CA ASN A 78 -11.37 -11.92 -13.39
C ASN A 78 -12.42 -12.95 -12.94
N ALA A 79 -12.67 -13.07 -11.64
CA ALA A 79 -13.75 -13.86 -11.07
C ALA A 79 -15.15 -13.20 -11.22
N GLY A 80 -15.23 -12.00 -11.83
CA GLY A 80 -16.48 -11.34 -12.18
C GLY A 80 -16.89 -10.17 -11.28
N LEU A 81 -16.03 -9.72 -10.35
CA LEU A 81 -16.28 -8.50 -9.58
C LEU A 81 -16.39 -7.30 -10.53
N LYS A 82 -17.50 -6.57 -10.43
CA LYS A 82 -17.72 -5.29 -11.12
C LYS A 82 -17.76 -4.18 -10.10
N ALA A 83 -16.87 -3.22 -10.23
CA ALA A 83 -16.80 -2.03 -9.40
C ALA A 83 -17.32 -0.80 -10.16
N ASP A 84 -18.11 0.03 -9.47
CA ASP A 84 -18.59 1.31 -9.98
C ASP A 84 -17.64 2.46 -9.60
N VAL A 85 -16.88 2.29 -8.50
CA VAL A 85 -15.96 3.30 -7.97
C VAL A 85 -14.80 2.65 -7.23
N PHE A 86 -13.65 3.30 -7.29
CA PHE A 86 -12.44 2.92 -6.57
C PHE A 86 -12.04 4.06 -5.65
N ALA A 87 -11.57 3.73 -4.45
CA ALA A 87 -11.02 4.69 -3.50
C ALA A 87 -9.84 4.06 -2.75
N GLY A 88 -8.95 4.89 -2.24
CA GLY A 88 -7.80 4.43 -1.46
C GLY A 88 -7.37 5.46 -0.42
N LEU A 89 -6.86 4.96 0.70
CA LEU A 89 -6.31 5.80 1.75
C LEU A 89 -4.82 6.02 1.52
N SER A 90 -4.39 7.26 1.23
CA SER A 90 -2.97 7.62 1.06
C SER A 90 -2.26 6.70 0.03
N LEU A 91 -1.54 5.67 0.46
CA LEU A 91 -0.90 4.67 -0.40
C LEU A 91 -1.91 3.92 -1.28
N GLY A 92 -3.04 3.53 -0.72
CA GLY A 92 -4.11 2.80 -1.43
C GLY A 92 -4.72 3.58 -2.61
N GLU A 93 -4.52 4.89 -2.68
CA GLU A 93 -4.92 5.70 -3.85
C GLU A 93 -4.21 5.24 -5.13
N TYR A 94 -2.94 4.82 -5.03
CA TYR A 94 -2.21 4.27 -6.17
C TYR A 94 -2.78 2.93 -6.63
N SER A 95 -3.15 2.06 -5.70
CA SER A 95 -3.85 0.81 -6.01
C SER A 95 -5.20 1.09 -6.66
N ALA A 96 -5.93 2.08 -6.17
CA ALA A 96 -7.20 2.52 -6.77
C ALA A 96 -7.02 3.04 -8.21
N LEU A 97 -5.97 3.82 -8.48
CA LEU A 97 -5.64 4.31 -9.84
C LEU A 97 -5.27 3.17 -10.79
N VAL A 98 -4.51 2.19 -10.32
CA VAL A 98 -4.18 0.98 -11.12
C VAL A 98 -5.45 0.17 -11.39
N ALA A 99 -6.25 -0.10 -10.37
CA ALA A 99 -7.51 -0.85 -10.49
C ALA A 99 -8.52 -0.18 -11.44
N ALA A 100 -8.56 1.15 -11.45
CA ALA A 100 -9.39 1.95 -12.35
C ALA A 100 -8.85 2.03 -13.79
N GLY A 101 -7.65 1.52 -14.05
CA GLY A 101 -6.98 1.63 -15.35
C GLY A 101 -6.44 3.02 -15.69
N ALA A 102 -6.35 3.91 -14.70
CA ALA A 102 -5.80 5.26 -14.87
C ALA A 102 -4.26 5.28 -14.81
N MET A 103 -3.65 4.20 -14.32
CA MET A 103 -2.21 4.01 -14.21
C MET A 103 -1.88 2.54 -14.51
N THR A 104 -0.71 2.28 -15.14
CA THR A 104 -0.23 0.91 -15.30
C THR A 104 0.28 0.37 -13.96
N LEU A 105 0.28 -0.95 -13.78
CA LEU A 105 0.88 -1.57 -12.59
C LEU A 105 2.36 -1.17 -12.45
N ALA A 106 3.12 -1.29 -13.53
CA ALA A 106 4.54 -0.95 -13.56
C ALA A 106 4.83 0.50 -13.12
N ASP A 107 4.03 1.46 -13.61
CA ASP A 107 4.18 2.87 -13.21
C ASP A 107 3.76 3.10 -11.76
N GLY A 108 2.69 2.45 -11.31
CA GLY A 108 2.23 2.48 -9.93
C GLY A 108 3.32 1.99 -8.97
N ILE A 109 3.86 0.80 -9.21
CA ILE A 109 4.92 0.17 -8.40
C ILE A 109 6.19 1.05 -8.34
N LYS A 110 6.67 1.54 -9.49
CA LYS A 110 7.84 2.45 -9.54
C LYS A 110 7.59 3.75 -8.80
N THR A 111 6.40 4.32 -8.96
CA THR A 111 6.02 5.59 -8.32
C THR A 111 5.99 5.45 -6.79
N VAL A 112 5.34 4.41 -6.27
CA VAL A 112 5.26 4.22 -4.82
C VAL A 112 6.59 3.79 -4.22
N ARG A 113 7.43 3.04 -4.96
CA ARG A 113 8.82 2.77 -4.56
C ARG A 113 9.60 4.09 -4.39
N ARG A 114 9.53 4.97 -5.37
CA ARG A 114 10.18 6.28 -5.30
C ARG A 114 9.61 7.14 -4.17
N ARG A 115 8.28 7.16 -4.01
CA ARG A 115 7.59 7.85 -2.92
C ARG A 115 8.08 7.34 -1.56
N GLY A 116 8.15 6.04 -1.38
CA GLY A 116 8.61 5.41 -0.13
C GLY A 116 10.04 5.79 0.23
N ILE A 117 10.95 5.78 -0.75
CA ILE A 117 12.35 6.20 -0.57
C ILE A 117 12.42 7.68 -0.15
N LEU A 118 11.67 8.57 -0.82
CA LEU A 118 11.65 9.99 -0.49
C LEU A 118 11.12 10.22 0.94
N MET A 119 10.01 9.58 1.30
CA MET A 119 9.46 9.69 2.65
C MET A 119 10.40 9.15 3.73
N GLN A 120 11.08 8.03 3.46
CA GLN A 120 12.03 7.42 4.39
C GLN A 120 13.28 8.30 4.58
N ASN A 121 13.74 8.98 3.53
CA ASN A 121 14.89 9.88 3.58
C ASN A 121 14.56 11.21 4.28
N GLU A 122 13.33 11.73 4.09
CA GLU A 122 12.89 12.98 4.71
C GLU A 122 12.73 12.83 6.23
N VAL A 123 12.24 11.66 6.68
CA VAL A 123 12.12 11.33 8.10
C VAL A 123 12.80 9.99 8.34
N PRO A 124 14.12 9.98 8.62
CA PRO A 124 14.87 8.76 8.88
C PRO A 124 14.30 7.98 10.08
N LEU A 125 14.51 6.65 10.06
CA LEU A 125 14.08 5.76 11.12
C LEU A 125 14.53 6.26 12.51
N GLY A 126 13.60 6.34 13.45
CA GLY A 126 13.86 6.79 14.81
C GLY A 126 13.91 8.31 15.02
N MET A 127 13.81 9.11 13.94
CA MET A 127 13.81 10.58 14.03
C MET A 127 12.42 11.18 14.07
N GLY A 128 11.40 10.43 13.72
CA GLY A 128 10.02 10.87 13.75
C GLY A 128 9.03 9.72 13.83
N GLY A 129 7.76 10.05 13.90
CA GLY A 129 6.67 9.09 13.94
C GLY A 129 5.37 9.71 13.43
N MET A 130 4.39 8.86 13.19
CA MET A 130 3.03 9.28 12.84
C MET A 130 2.04 8.49 13.68
N ALA A 131 1.02 9.17 14.19
CA ALA A 131 -0.07 8.54 14.89
C ALA A 131 -1.41 8.96 14.28
N ALA A 132 -2.30 8.00 14.07
CA ALA A 132 -3.69 8.27 13.72
C ALA A 132 -4.51 8.43 15.00
N VAL A 133 -5.04 9.63 15.23
CA VAL A 133 -5.91 9.89 16.40
C VAL A 133 -7.35 9.59 16.01
N ILE A 134 -8.00 8.69 16.78
CA ILE A 134 -9.36 8.25 16.50
C ILE A 134 -10.28 8.79 17.61
N ALA A 135 -11.43 9.37 17.21
CA ALA A 135 -12.51 9.80 18.09
C ALA A 135 -12.11 10.84 19.17
N MET A 136 -11.12 11.69 18.89
CA MET A 136 -10.78 12.85 19.73
C MET A 136 -11.20 14.14 19.02
N ASP A 137 -11.61 15.12 19.80
CA ASP A 137 -11.95 16.46 19.32
C ASP A 137 -10.74 17.15 18.68
N ALA A 138 -10.95 17.86 17.56
CA ALA A 138 -9.88 18.50 16.79
C ALA A 138 -9.17 19.62 17.58
N ASP A 139 -9.91 20.41 18.37
CA ASP A 139 -9.32 21.48 19.17
C ASP A 139 -8.41 20.93 20.26
N LYS A 140 -8.80 19.77 20.83
CA LYS A 140 -7.96 19.08 21.82
C LYS A 140 -6.70 18.48 21.21
N ILE A 141 -6.77 18.00 19.97
CA ILE A 141 -5.58 17.54 19.22
C ILE A 141 -4.65 18.72 18.99
N ALA A 142 -5.17 19.87 18.53
CA ALA A 142 -4.39 21.07 18.31
C ALA A 142 -3.67 21.53 19.59
N GLU A 143 -4.39 21.58 20.72
CA GLU A 143 -3.81 21.90 22.04
C GLU A 143 -2.66 20.95 22.42
N ILE A 144 -2.82 19.65 22.19
CA ILE A 144 -1.77 18.67 22.46
C ILE A 144 -0.56 18.91 21.55
N CYS A 145 -0.76 19.17 20.26
CA CYS A 145 0.32 19.46 19.32
C CYS A 145 1.11 20.71 19.73
N GLU A 146 0.41 21.80 20.10
CA GLU A 146 1.02 23.04 20.56
C GLU A 146 1.86 22.87 21.83
N ASN A 147 1.45 21.98 22.73
CA ASN A 147 2.13 21.72 24.00
C ASN A 147 3.15 20.58 23.92
N THR A 148 3.31 19.93 22.76
CA THR A 148 4.28 18.84 22.56
C THR A 148 5.62 19.41 22.07
N PRO A 149 6.76 19.13 22.77
CA PRO A 149 8.07 19.56 22.29
C PRO A 149 8.40 18.95 20.94
N GLY A 150 8.91 19.77 20.00
CA GLY A 150 9.32 19.33 18.67
C GLY A 150 8.50 19.97 17.55
N LYS A 151 8.54 19.35 16.38
CA LYS A 151 7.66 19.69 15.25
C LYS A 151 6.54 18.65 15.18
N VAL A 152 5.32 19.07 15.43
CA VAL A 152 4.12 18.25 15.31
C VAL A 152 3.21 18.85 14.26
#